data_68da1180da2f549100fb2f00d012a96c
#
_entry.id   68da1180da2f549100fb2f00d012a96c
#
_cell.length_a   1.000
_cell.length_b   1.000
_cell.length_c   1.000
_cell.angle_alpha   90.00
_cell.angle_beta   90.00
_cell.angle_gamma   90.00
#
_symmetry.space_group_name_H-M   'P 1'
#
loop_
_entity.id
_entity.type
_entity.pdbx_description
1 polymer ?
#
loop_
_entity_poly.entity_id
_entity_poly.type
_entity_poly.pdbx_seq_one_letter_code
_entity_poly.pdbx_strand_id
1 'polypeptide(L)'
;MNLPIYIVSLKRDIERRNKINDVFLRLNINFDFFDAIDAKDPQNKEIIDKMRLSGVGAEMTDGEIACTLSHQLIYKDMIDKNIEWAVILEDDVIVNEKFKKFLQYFN
;
A
#
# COMPACT_ATOMS: atom_id res chain seq x y z
N MET A 1 6.62 9.74 18.78
CA MET A 1 6.67 8.46 18.04
C MET A 1 6.23 8.70 16.60
N ASN A 2 7.07 8.35 15.66
CA ASN A 2 6.74 8.55 14.25
C ASN A 2 5.80 7.46 13.76
N LEU A 3 4.72 7.87 13.08
CA LEU A 3 3.84 6.92 12.41
C LEU A 3 4.56 6.30 11.22
N PRO A 4 4.59 4.97 11.13
CA PRO A 4 5.04 4.31 9.90
C PRO A 4 4.09 4.64 8.75
N ILE A 5 4.66 4.82 7.56
CA ILE A 5 3.91 5.08 6.34
C ILE A 5 4.22 3.96 5.35
N TYR A 6 3.18 3.22 4.97
CA TYR A 6 3.25 2.24 3.90
C TYR A 6 2.67 2.85 2.62
N ILE A 7 3.38 2.72 1.52
CA ILE A 7 2.84 3.09 0.22
C ILE A 7 2.73 1.83 -0.62
N VAL A 8 1.50 1.43 -0.88
CA VAL A 8 1.19 0.23 -1.68
C VAL A 8 1.47 0.56 -3.14
N SER A 9 2.35 -0.19 -3.76
CA SER A 9 2.76 0.06 -5.14
C SER A 9 3.20 -1.22 -5.82
N LEU A 10 2.82 -1.38 -7.08
CA LEU A 10 3.33 -2.47 -7.90
C LEU A 10 4.83 -2.30 -8.08
N LYS A 11 5.58 -3.36 -7.84
CA LYS A 11 7.04 -3.33 -7.95
C LYS A 11 7.50 -2.92 -9.36
N ARG A 12 6.74 -3.27 -10.38
CA ARG A 12 7.04 -2.94 -11.78
C ARG A 12 6.75 -1.50 -12.17
N ASP A 13 6.03 -0.75 -11.33
CA ASP A 13 5.62 0.62 -11.64
C ASP A 13 6.68 1.63 -11.20
N ILE A 14 7.80 1.60 -11.89
CA ILE A 14 8.99 2.38 -11.57
C ILE A 14 8.71 3.88 -11.66
N GLU A 15 7.93 4.29 -12.66
CA GLU A 15 7.62 5.71 -12.86
C GLU A 15 6.84 6.30 -11.68
N ARG A 16 5.81 5.60 -11.20
CA ARG A 16 5.04 6.03 -10.03
C ARG A 16 5.91 6.07 -8.78
N ARG A 17 6.74 5.05 -8.58
CA ARG A 17 7.66 5.00 -7.44
C ARG A 17 8.66 6.15 -7.45
N ASN A 18 9.18 6.51 -8.62
CA ASN A 18 10.10 7.64 -8.75
C ASN A 18 9.42 8.96 -8.38
N LYS A 19 8.18 9.18 -8.82
CA LYS A 19 7.42 10.38 -8.44
C LYS A 19 7.20 10.48 -6.94
N ILE A 20 6.82 9.38 -6.31
CA ILE A 20 6.63 9.30 -4.85
C ILE A 20 7.94 9.63 -4.15
N ASN A 21 9.04 9.01 -4.55
CA ASN A 21 10.35 9.27 -3.95
C ASN A 21 10.71 10.74 -4.02
N ASP A 22 10.50 11.39 -5.16
CA ASP A 22 10.83 12.80 -5.35
C ASP A 22 10.03 13.70 -4.42
N VAL A 23 8.73 13.48 -4.31
CA VAL A 23 7.85 14.30 -3.48
C VAL A 23 8.15 14.10 -2.00
N PHE A 24 8.27 12.85 -1.56
CA PHE A 24 8.51 12.53 -0.15
C PHE A 24 9.89 12.99 0.30
N LEU A 25 10.89 12.91 -0.58
CA LEU A 25 12.22 13.44 -0.29
C LEU A 25 12.18 14.96 -0.10
N ARG A 26 11.49 15.68 -0.99
CA ARG A 26 11.34 17.14 -0.87
C ARG A 26 10.63 17.56 0.42
N LEU A 27 9.62 16.79 0.82
CA LEU A 27 8.88 17.07 2.05
C LEU A 27 9.59 16.54 3.30
N ASN A 28 10.68 15.82 3.13
CA ASN A 28 11.41 15.18 4.22
C ASN A 28 10.52 14.25 5.06
N ILE A 29 9.74 13.45 4.36
CA ILE A 29 8.86 12.45 4.98
C ILE A 29 9.41 11.05 4.67
N ASN A 30 9.62 10.26 5.72
CA ASN A 30 10.07 8.89 5.58
C ASN A 30 8.87 7.96 5.34
N PHE A 31 9.07 6.97 4.49
CA PHE A 31 8.05 5.98 4.17
C PHE A 31 8.72 4.70 3.67
N ASP A 32 7.94 3.63 3.56
CA ASP A 32 8.37 2.39 2.92
C ASP A 32 7.36 1.99 1.84
N PHE A 33 7.86 1.57 0.69
CA PHE A 33 7.01 0.92 -0.28
C PHE A 33 6.64 -0.48 0.21
N PHE A 34 5.39 -0.85 -0.01
CA PHE A 34 4.93 -2.21 0.17
C PHE A 34 4.57 -2.77 -1.20
N ASP A 35 5.22 -3.87 -1.59
CA ASP A 35 4.99 -4.46 -2.90
C ASP A 35 3.57 -5.01 -3.00
N ALA A 36 2.75 -4.39 -3.85
CA ALA A 36 1.38 -4.81 -4.07
C ALA A 36 1.32 -6.14 -4.79
N ILE A 37 0.27 -6.91 -4.51
CA ILE A 37 -0.03 -8.10 -5.30
C ILE A 37 -0.45 -7.63 -6.69
N ASP A 38 0.26 -8.12 -7.71
CA ASP A 38 0.00 -7.78 -9.11
C ASP A 38 -0.99 -8.79 -9.71
N ALA A 39 -2.18 -8.30 -10.07
CA ALA A 39 -3.22 -9.16 -10.67
C ALA A 39 -2.80 -9.71 -12.04
N LYS A 40 -1.83 -9.10 -12.68
CA LYS A 40 -1.32 -9.56 -13.99
C LYS A 40 -0.22 -10.62 -13.87
N ASP A 41 0.32 -10.82 -12.67
CA ASP A 41 1.32 -11.85 -12.44
C ASP A 41 0.64 -13.22 -12.37
N PRO A 42 0.99 -14.17 -13.26
CA PRO A 42 0.39 -15.50 -13.24
C PRO A 42 0.54 -16.24 -11.92
N GLN A 43 1.57 -15.94 -11.14
CA GLN A 43 1.78 -16.57 -9.83
C GLN A 43 0.68 -16.23 -8.84
N ASN A 44 -0.02 -15.12 -9.03
CA ASN A 44 -1.09 -14.65 -8.15
C ASN A 44 -2.47 -15.14 -8.56
N LYS A 45 -2.60 -15.83 -9.70
CA LYS A 45 -3.89 -16.27 -10.23
C LYS A 45 -4.63 -17.16 -9.25
N GLU A 46 -3.93 -18.12 -8.65
CA GLU A 46 -4.56 -19.10 -7.76
C GLU A 46 -5.18 -18.44 -6.53
N ILE A 47 -4.46 -17.52 -5.88
CA ILE A 47 -4.96 -16.85 -4.68
C ILE A 47 -6.13 -15.92 -5.01
N ILE A 48 -6.08 -15.26 -6.15
CA ILE A 48 -7.17 -14.38 -6.61
C ILE A 48 -8.43 -15.22 -6.90
N ASP A 49 -8.28 -16.35 -7.58
CA ASP A 49 -9.40 -17.23 -7.88
C ASP A 49 -10.00 -17.81 -6.61
N LYS A 50 -9.20 -18.20 -5.64
CA LYS A 50 -9.67 -18.67 -4.33
C LYS A 50 -10.48 -17.62 -3.60
N MET A 51 -10.02 -16.37 -3.60
CA MET A 51 -10.74 -15.26 -2.97
C MET A 51 -12.10 -15.08 -3.62
N ARG A 52 -12.19 -15.15 -4.95
CA ARG A 52 -13.45 -15.02 -5.67
C ARG A 52 -14.40 -16.17 -5.34
N LEU A 53 -13.88 -17.39 -5.27
CA LEU A 53 -14.69 -18.59 -4.96
C LEU A 53 -15.21 -18.60 -3.52
N SER A 54 -14.53 -17.90 -2.60
CA SER A 54 -15.00 -17.81 -1.21
C SER A 54 -16.28 -16.99 -1.06
N GLY A 55 -16.71 -16.32 -2.13
CA GLY A 55 -17.90 -15.48 -2.13
C GLY A 55 -17.64 -14.03 -1.72
N VAL A 56 -16.55 -13.77 -1.03
CA VAL A 56 -16.21 -12.40 -0.56
C VAL A 56 -15.90 -11.49 -1.74
N GLY A 57 -15.25 -12.01 -2.76
CA GLY A 57 -14.86 -11.24 -3.93
C GLY A 57 -15.62 -11.60 -5.21
N ALA A 58 -16.82 -12.20 -5.09
CA ALA A 58 -17.53 -12.78 -6.25
C ALA A 58 -17.78 -11.78 -7.38
N GLU A 59 -18.05 -10.52 -7.05
CA GLU A 59 -18.33 -9.45 -8.02
C GLU A 59 -17.17 -8.48 -8.22
N MET A 60 -16.03 -8.75 -7.59
CA MET A 60 -14.86 -7.88 -7.69
C MET A 60 -14.01 -8.23 -8.90
N THR A 61 -13.37 -7.22 -9.49
CA THR A 61 -12.36 -7.44 -10.53
C THR A 61 -11.09 -8.04 -9.91
N ASP A 62 -10.24 -8.62 -10.74
CA ASP A 62 -8.96 -9.15 -10.28
C ASP A 62 -8.10 -8.07 -9.59
N GLY A 63 -8.11 -6.85 -10.15
CA GLY A 63 -7.39 -5.72 -9.55
C GLY A 63 -7.91 -5.34 -8.18
N GLU A 64 -9.23 -5.34 -7.99
CA GLU A 64 -9.84 -5.06 -6.69
C GLU A 64 -9.49 -6.13 -5.66
N ILE A 65 -9.51 -7.39 -6.06
CA ILE A 65 -9.12 -8.51 -5.19
C ILE A 65 -7.64 -8.38 -4.81
N ALA A 66 -6.77 -8.10 -5.79
CA ALA A 66 -5.35 -7.91 -5.54
C ALA A 66 -5.08 -6.76 -4.56
N CYS A 67 -5.82 -5.65 -4.69
CA CYS A 67 -5.74 -4.52 -3.77
C CYS A 67 -6.13 -4.93 -2.35
N THR A 68 -7.22 -5.65 -2.19
CA THR A 68 -7.70 -6.16 -0.89
C THR A 68 -6.65 -7.07 -0.25
N LEU A 69 -6.10 -8.01 -1.02
CA LEU A 69 -5.05 -8.90 -0.54
C LEU A 69 -3.79 -8.14 -0.12
N SER A 70 -3.42 -7.11 -0.88
CA SER A 70 -2.25 -6.27 -0.55
C SER A 70 -2.44 -5.59 0.81
N HIS A 71 -3.62 -5.05 1.08
CA HIS A 71 -3.93 -4.44 2.37
C HIS A 71 -3.91 -5.46 3.51
N GLN A 72 -4.43 -6.66 3.29
CA GLN A 72 -4.38 -7.73 4.29
C GLN A 72 -2.94 -8.11 4.65
N LEU A 73 -2.04 -8.13 3.66
CA LEU A 73 -0.62 -8.40 3.90
C LEU A 73 0.04 -7.29 4.70
N ILE A 74 -0.36 -6.03 4.51
CA ILE A 74 0.12 -4.91 5.32
C ILE A 74 -0.33 -5.08 6.77
N TYR A 75 -1.60 -5.43 6.98
CA TYR A 75 -2.11 -5.66 8.35
C TYR A 75 -1.35 -6.79 9.04
N LYS A 76 -1.04 -7.85 8.31
CA LYS A 76 -0.21 -8.95 8.83
C LYS A 76 1.19 -8.45 9.20
N ASP A 77 1.81 -7.65 8.35
CA ASP A 77 3.12 -7.05 8.62
C ASP A 77 3.09 -6.19 9.88
N MET A 78 2.05 -5.39 10.05
CA MET A 78 1.86 -4.57 11.23
C MET A 78 1.74 -5.41 12.50
N ILE A 79 0.97 -6.51 12.44
CA ILE A 79 0.81 -7.42 13.57
C ILE A 79 2.15 -8.06 13.92
N ASP A 80 2.88 -8.56 12.93
CA ASP A 80 4.16 -9.22 13.12
C ASP A 80 5.22 -8.28 13.74
N LYS A 81 5.11 -6.98 13.44
CA LYS A 81 6.04 -5.95 13.94
C LYS A 81 5.54 -5.19 15.16
N ASN A 82 4.40 -5.55 15.69
CA ASN A 82 3.73 -4.84 16.81
C ASN A 82 3.51 -3.35 16.52
N ILE A 83 3.11 -3.03 15.28
CA ILE A 83 2.76 -1.67 14.88
C ILE A 83 1.26 -1.45 15.16
N GLU A 84 0.94 -0.53 16.06
CA GLU A 84 -0.46 -0.25 16.42
C GLU A 84 -1.14 0.70 15.44
N TRP A 85 -0.39 1.66 14.89
CA TRP A 85 -0.91 2.69 14.01
C TRP A 85 0.02 2.89 12.83
N ALA A 86 -0.55 3.00 11.65
CA ALA A 86 0.22 3.28 10.43
C ALA A 86 -0.64 4.07 9.45
N VAL A 87 0.02 4.83 8.60
CA VAL A 87 -0.62 5.45 7.44
C VAL A 87 -0.43 4.53 6.25
N ILE A 88 -1.50 4.22 5.55
CA ILE A 88 -1.46 3.39 4.35
C ILE A 88 -1.93 4.24 3.17
N LEU A 89 -1.07 4.40 2.19
CA LEU A 89 -1.33 5.20 1.00
C LEU A 89 -1.15 4.35 -0.25
N GLU A 90 -1.81 4.76 -1.33
CA GLU A 90 -1.57 4.20 -2.66
C GLU A 90 -0.60 5.09 -3.43
N ASP A 91 0.05 4.56 -4.46
CA ASP A 91 1.12 5.26 -5.17
C ASP A 91 0.65 6.37 -6.12
N ASP A 92 -0.65 6.58 -6.26
CA ASP A 92 -1.25 7.70 -6.98
C ASP A 92 -1.61 8.87 -6.06
N VAL A 93 -1.26 8.79 -4.78
CA VAL A 93 -1.57 9.83 -3.81
C VAL A 93 -0.84 11.13 -4.13
N ILE A 94 -1.52 12.24 -3.89
CA ILE A 94 -0.94 13.57 -3.99
C ILE A 94 -0.74 14.11 -2.58
N VAL A 95 0.51 14.33 -2.19
CA VAL A 95 0.87 14.84 -0.87
C VAL A 95 1.53 16.21 -0.98
N ASN A 96 1.39 17.01 0.07
CA ASN A 96 1.91 18.37 0.11
C ASN A 96 2.27 18.76 1.55
N GLU A 97 2.60 20.05 1.77
CA GLU A 97 2.92 20.56 3.10
C GLU A 97 1.80 20.37 4.12
N LYS A 98 0.54 20.39 3.70
CA LYS A 98 -0.60 20.16 4.60
C LYS A 98 -0.59 18.74 5.13
N PHE A 99 -0.26 17.78 4.28
CA PHE A 99 -0.12 16.39 4.70
C PHE A 99 1.00 16.24 5.72
N LYS A 100 2.12 16.90 5.48
CA LYS A 100 3.24 16.90 6.42
C LYS A 100 2.83 17.46 7.78
N LYS A 101 2.10 18.57 7.81
CA LYS A 101 1.58 19.16 9.05
C LYS A 101 0.62 18.20 9.77
N PHE A 102 -0.25 17.53 9.01
CA PHE A 102 -1.15 16.53 9.56
C PHE A 102 -0.38 15.42 10.28
N LEU A 103 0.68 14.90 9.66
CA LEU A 103 1.52 13.87 10.26
C LEU A 103 2.15 14.33 11.58
N GLN A 104 2.48 15.60 11.70
CA GLN A 104 3.11 16.14 12.91
C GLN A 104 2.21 16.08 14.13
N TYR A 105 0.88 15.98 13.97
CA TYR A 105 -0.04 15.81 15.07
C TYR A 105 0.12 14.46 15.78
N PHE A 106 0.72 13.48 15.12
CA PHE A 106 0.89 12.14 15.65
C PHE A 106 2.30 11.87 16.18
N ASN A 107 3.17 12.84 16.11
CA ASN A 107 4.58 12.68 16.50
C ASN A 107 4.88 13.37 17.83
#